data_323e2dee14bddc5fa19f5cfddf102855
#
_entry.id   323e2dee14bddc5fa19f5cfddf102855
#
_cell.length_a   1.000
_cell.length_b   1.000
_cell.length_c   1.000
_cell.angle_alpha   90.00
_cell.angle_beta   90.00
_cell.angle_gamma   90.00
#
_symmetry.space_group_name_H-M   'P 1'
#
loop_
_entity.id
_entity.type
_entity.pdbx_description
1 polymer ?
#
loop_
_entity_poly.entity_id
_entity_poly.type
_entity_poly.pdbx_seq_one_letter_code
_entity_poly.pdbx_strand_id
1 'polypeptide(L)'
;TQGASGLKQTYYGLNFGFDHLINVSERHMSLLGLSFNVGRAKQRTRTNNNGQGDTDRYGINSYATWALNTGEYADLVLSADYFRQDISTKANEIKQTGKYNTFGLGASIEIGKQFSFENRDLSWGPWYRHTWIEPQLQLSYYWLSGKKYKLSNKGLKVNIKDDDSLIGRAGLVIGTKWNYGENYGSIDKRFVQAY
;
A
#
# COMPACT_ATOMS: atom_id res chain seq x y z
N THR A 1 24.64 27.95 -2.93
CA THR A 1 23.26 27.41 -3.05
C THR A 1 23.32 26.08 -3.82
N GLN A 2 23.33 24.95 -3.12
CA GLN A 2 23.16 23.63 -3.75
C GLN A 2 21.70 23.54 -4.24
N GLY A 3 21.52 23.55 -5.56
CA GLY A 3 20.22 23.38 -6.16
C GLY A 3 19.66 21.99 -5.85
N ALA A 4 18.45 21.92 -5.32
CA ALA A 4 17.75 20.67 -5.09
C ALA A 4 17.64 19.90 -6.41
N SER A 5 18.18 18.69 -6.46
CA SER A 5 18.08 17.82 -7.62
C SER A 5 16.63 17.32 -7.74
N GLY A 6 15.91 17.76 -8.76
CA GLY A 6 14.57 17.27 -9.01
C GLY A 6 14.58 15.79 -9.40
N LEU A 7 13.89 14.94 -8.66
CA LEU A 7 13.61 13.55 -9.00
C LEU A 7 12.21 13.45 -9.62
N LYS A 8 12.11 12.90 -10.82
CA LYS A 8 10.84 12.51 -11.43
C LYS A 8 10.72 10.99 -11.39
N GLN A 9 9.65 10.50 -10.79
CA GLN A 9 9.34 9.07 -10.73
C GLN A 9 7.96 8.82 -11.33
N THR A 10 7.85 7.77 -12.13
CA THR A 10 6.58 7.25 -12.65
C THR A 10 6.53 5.77 -12.27
N TYR A 11 5.45 5.38 -11.61
CA TYR A 11 5.19 3.98 -11.22
C TYR A 11 3.90 3.50 -11.89
N TYR A 12 3.90 2.25 -12.35
CA TYR A 12 2.71 1.54 -12.83
C TYR A 12 2.84 0.07 -12.45
N GLY A 13 1.70 -0.56 -12.17
CA GLY A 13 1.68 -1.95 -11.75
C GLY A 13 0.28 -2.54 -11.70
N LEU A 14 0.24 -3.84 -11.46
CA LEU A 14 -0.97 -4.63 -11.27
C LEU A 14 -0.87 -5.36 -9.95
N ASN A 15 -2.01 -5.52 -9.29
CA ASN A 15 -2.16 -6.32 -8.09
C ASN A 15 -3.32 -7.29 -8.28
N PHE A 16 -3.10 -8.56 -7.94
CA PHE A 16 -4.09 -9.62 -7.97
C PHE A 16 -4.13 -10.26 -6.59
N GLY A 17 -5.31 -10.48 -6.07
CA GLY A 17 -5.46 -11.10 -4.76
C GLY A 17 -6.69 -11.99 -4.70
N PHE A 18 -6.67 -12.87 -3.74
CA PHE A 18 -7.83 -13.66 -3.33
C PHE A 18 -7.80 -13.76 -1.81
N ASP A 19 -8.99 -13.80 -1.25
CA ASP A 19 -9.19 -13.92 0.17
C ASP A 19 -10.30 -14.95 0.48
N HIS A 20 -10.29 -15.41 1.70
CA HIS A 20 -11.23 -16.38 2.19
C HIS A 20 -11.66 -16.05 3.61
N LEU A 21 -12.96 -16.05 3.85
CA LEU A 21 -13.53 -15.95 5.18
C LEU A 21 -13.32 -17.26 5.91
N ILE A 22 -12.52 -17.25 6.99
CA ILE A 22 -12.20 -18.45 7.76
C ILE A 22 -13.26 -18.71 8.81
N ASN A 23 -13.69 -17.65 9.47
CA ASN A 23 -14.65 -17.75 10.56
C ASN A 23 -15.63 -16.59 10.47
N VAL A 24 -16.91 -16.93 10.51
CA VAL A 24 -18.00 -15.95 10.56
C VAL A 24 -18.92 -16.39 11.67
N SER A 25 -19.03 -15.61 12.71
CA SER A 25 -19.98 -15.80 13.80
C SER A 25 -20.77 -14.53 14.05
N GLU A 26 -21.79 -14.59 14.89
CA GLU A 26 -22.56 -13.41 15.26
C GLU A 26 -21.72 -12.29 15.90
N ARG A 27 -20.52 -12.61 16.40
CA ARG A 27 -19.67 -11.67 17.14
C ARG A 27 -18.40 -11.26 16.41
N HIS A 28 -17.87 -12.10 15.52
CA HIS A 28 -16.60 -11.81 14.84
C HIS A 28 -16.53 -12.41 13.44
N MET A 29 -15.70 -11.79 12.63
CA MET A 29 -15.34 -12.23 11.29
C MET A 29 -13.81 -12.31 11.21
N SER A 30 -13.30 -13.38 10.60
CA SER A 30 -11.86 -13.51 10.29
C SER A 30 -11.67 -13.83 8.82
N LEU A 31 -10.75 -13.11 8.20
CA LEU A 31 -10.42 -13.24 6.78
C LEU A 31 -8.92 -13.44 6.62
N LEU A 32 -8.53 -14.38 5.75
CA LEU A 32 -7.15 -14.53 5.29
C LEU A 32 -7.09 -14.31 3.79
N GLY A 33 -6.02 -13.66 3.35
CA GLY A 33 -5.81 -13.44 1.93
C GLY A 33 -4.35 -13.48 1.52
N LEU A 34 -4.18 -13.65 0.20
CA LEU A 34 -2.90 -13.57 -0.49
C LEU A 34 -3.05 -12.62 -1.67
N SER A 35 -2.02 -11.81 -1.91
CA SER A 35 -1.97 -10.98 -3.11
C SER A 35 -0.59 -11.02 -3.75
N PHE A 36 -0.57 -10.87 -5.07
CA PHE A 36 0.62 -10.82 -5.91
C PHE A 36 0.66 -9.47 -6.60
N ASN A 37 1.81 -8.84 -6.58
CA ASN A 37 1.99 -7.57 -7.25
C ASN A 37 3.15 -7.63 -8.22
N VAL A 38 2.98 -6.99 -9.38
CA VAL A 38 4.02 -6.75 -10.36
C VAL A 38 3.99 -5.28 -10.74
N GLY A 39 5.14 -4.65 -10.82
CA GLY A 39 5.19 -3.23 -11.12
C GLY A 39 6.52 -2.79 -11.69
N ARG A 40 6.52 -1.62 -12.29
CA ARG A 40 7.71 -0.96 -12.80
C ARG A 40 7.73 0.50 -12.39
N ALA A 41 8.86 0.94 -11.85
CA ALA A 41 9.14 2.34 -11.57
C ALA A 41 10.21 2.84 -12.55
N LYS A 42 9.97 4.01 -13.15
CA LYS A 42 10.96 4.76 -13.94
C LYS A 42 11.34 6.00 -13.20
N GLN A 43 12.62 6.17 -12.96
CA GLN A 43 13.19 7.31 -12.23
C GLN A 43 14.13 8.10 -13.13
N ARG A 44 14.07 9.42 -13.05
CA ARG A 44 14.97 10.32 -13.76
C ARG A 44 15.37 11.48 -12.84
N THR A 45 16.66 11.72 -12.73
CA THR A 45 17.17 12.88 -12.04
C THR A 45 17.39 14.03 -13.01
N ARG A 46 17.02 15.25 -12.64
CA ARG A 46 17.21 16.47 -13.42
C ARG A 46 18.50 17.21 -13.02
N THR A 47 19.55 16.47 -12.74
CA THR A 47 20.89 17.04 -12.51
C THR A 47 21.72 16.96 -13.79
N ASN A 48 22.83 17.72 -13.85
CA ASN A 48 23.78 17.70 -15.00
C ASN A 48 24.28 16.31 -15.40
N ASN A 49 24.11 15.30 -14.53
CA ASN A 49 24.53 13.91 -14.77
C ASN A 49 23.43 12.98 -15.31
N ASN A 50 22.23 13.49 -15.62
CA ASN A 50 21.14 12.74 -16.27
C ASN A 50 21.01 11.28 -15.80
N GLY A 51 20.89 11.04 -14.48
CA GLY A 51 20.69 9.73 -13.94
C GLY A 51 19.30 9.16 -14.32
N GLN A 52 19.27 7.91 -14.74
CA GLN A 52 18.05 7.15 -15.02
C GLN A 52 18.09 5.84 -14.27
N GLY A 53 16.94 5.43 -13.74
CA GLY A 53 16.77 4.14 -13.08
C GLY A 53 15.43 3.51 -13.48
N ASP A 54 15.47 2.24 -13.84
CA ASP A 54 14.30 1.40 -14.02
C ASP A 54 14.31 0.33 -12.95
N THR A 55 13.18 0.15 -12.26
CA THR A 55 13.02 -0.86 -11.22
C THR A 55 11.80 -1.70 -11.54
N ASP A 56 11.99 -2.99 -11.73
CA ASP A 56 10.91 -3.97 -11.76
C ASP A 56 10.70 -4.53 -10.35
N ARG A 57 9.44 -4.60 -9.90
CA ARG A 57 9.04 -5.16 -8.61
C ARG A 57 8.14 -6.36 -8.82
N TYR A 58 8.42 -7.41 -8.09
CA TYR A 58 7.61 -8.61 -7.96
C TYR A 58 7.39 -8.88 -6.49
N GLY A 59 6.15 -8.93 -6.04
CA GLY A 59 5.85 -9.07 -4.63
C GLY A 59 4.72 -10.05 -4.36
N ILE A 60 4.75 -10.60 -3.17
CA ILE A 60 3.69 -11.40 -2.57
C ILE A 60 3.36 -10.82 -1.21
N ASN A 61 2.07 -10.71 -0.90
CA ASN A 61 1.60 -10.33 0.42
C ASN A 61 0.66 -11.39 0.94
N SER A 62 0.74 -11.67 2.24
CA SER A 62 -0.30 -12.36 2.99
C SER A 62 -0.92 -11.38 3.97
N TYR A 63 -2.21 -11.45 4.16
CA TYR A 63 -2.91 -10.59 5.09
C TYR A 63 -3.97 -11.35 5.87
N ALA A 64 -4.22 -10.87 7.08
CA ALA A 64 -5.25 -11.39 7.96
C ALA A 64 -6.01 -10.23 8.60
N THR A 65 -7.32 -10.27 8.50
CA THR A 65 -8.24 -9.33 9.13
C THR A 65 -9.06 -10.02 10.20
N TRP A 66 -9.15 -9.41 11.36
CA TRP A 66 -10.07 -9.78 12.43
C TRP A 66 -10.98 -8.59 12.73
N ALA A 67 -12.28 -8.77 12.60
CA ALA A 67 -13.27 -7.74 12.86
C ALA A 67 -14.33 -8.24 13.82
N LEU A 68 -14.73 -7.36 14.75
CA LEU A 68 -15.82 -7.59 15.68
C LEU A 68 -17.08 -6.87 15.21
N ASN A 69 -18.25 -7.40 15.54
CA ASN A 69 -19.53 -6.75 15.22
C ASN A 69 -19.74 -5.43 15.97
N THR A 70 -18.95 -5.16 17.00
CA THR A 70 -18.91 -3.91 17.77
C THR A 70 -18.08 -2.82 17.10
N GLY A 71 -17.48 -3.13 15.91
CA GLY A 71 -16.78 -2.21 15.05
C GLY A 71 -15.27 -2.20 15.20
N GLU A 72 -14.68 -2.90 16.17
CA GLU A 72 -13.24 -3.05 16.32
C GLU A 72 -12.69 -3.98 15.24
N TYR A 73 -11.48 -3.67 14.73
CA TYR A 73 -10.75 -4.56 13.84
C TYR A 73 -9.24 -4.50 14.05
N ALA A 74 -8.58 -5.53 13.58
CA ALA A 74 -7.14 -5.61 13.47
C ALA A 74 -6.75 -6.24 12.13
N ASP A 75 -5.85 -5.60 11.41
CA ASP A 75 -5.28 -6.07 10.16
C ASP A 75 -3.79 -6.34 10.31
N LEU A 76 -3.34 -7.49 9.85
CA LEU A 76 -1.94 -7.86 9.75
C LEU A 76 -1.59 -8.09 8.28
N VAL A 77 -0.53 -7.45 7.80
CA VAL A 77 0.00 -7.66 6.45
C VAL A 77 1.47 -8.04 6.55
N LEU A 78 1.84 -9.13 5.87
CA LEU A 78 3.23 -9.52 5.67
C LEU A 78 3.54 -9.46 4.18
N SER A 79 4.68 -8.88 3.82
CA SER A 79 5.09 -8.72 2.43
C SER A 79 6.51 -9.24 2.18
N ALA A 80 6.71 -9.79 1.00
CA ALA A 80 8.01 -10.14 0.47
C ALA A 80 8.12 -9.64 -0.98
N ASP A 81 9.15 -8.85 -1.25
CA ASP A 81 9.35 -8.18 -2.53
C ASP A 81 10.71 -8.51 -3.12
N TYR A 82 10.75 -8.71 -4.42
CA TYR A 82 11.95 -8.81 -5.21
C TYR A 82 12.02 -7.65 -6.19
N PHE A 83 13.15 -6.93 -6.17
CA PHE A 83 13.41 -5.79 -7.03
C PHE A 83 14.56 -6.09 -7.97
N ARG A 84 14.33 -5.85 -9.26
CA ARG A 84 15.37 -5.84 -10.27
C ARG A 84 15.59 -4.39 -10.70
N GLN A 85 16.82 -3.92 -10.57
CA GLN A 85 17.15 -2.52 -10.78
C GLN A 85 18.19 -2.37 -11.88
N ASP A 86 17.89 -1.52 -12.85
CA ASP A 86 18.77 -1.11 -13.93
C ASP A 86 19.02 0.40 -13.79
N ILE A 87 20.26 0.77 -13.53
CA ILE A 87 20.65 2.18 -13.38
C ILE A 87 21.59 2.61 -14.49
N SER A 88 21.45 3.85 -14.93
CA SER A 88 22.32 4.48 -15.91
C SER A 88 22.59 5.93 -15.51
N THR A 89 23.84 6.31 -15.52
CA THR A 89 24.26 7.70 -15.26
C THR A 89 25.33 8.10 -16.26
N LYS A 90 25.47 9.41 -16.50
CA LYS A 90 26.57 9.97 -17.27
C LYS A 90 27.47 10.75 -16.34
N ALA A 91 28.72 10.40 -16.25
CA ALA A 91 29.74 11.15 -15.55
C ALA A 91 30.86 11.48 -16.56
N ASN A 92 31.17 12.79 -16.74
CA ASN A 92 32.15 13.27 -17.71
C ASN A 92 31.93 12.66 -19.11
N GLU A 93 30.69 12.75 -19.62
CA GLU A 93 30.25 12.20 -20.91
C GLU A 93 30.32 10.69 -21.07
N ILE A 94 30.89 9.96 -20.11
CA ILE A 94 30.96 8.50 -20.12
C ILE A 94 29.70 7.93 -19.47
N LYS A 95 28.95 7.15 -20.25
CA LYS A 95 27.79 6.41 -19.76
C LYS A 95 28.25 5.24 -18.90
N GLN A 96 27.75 5.19 -17.66
CA GLN A 96 27.93 4.09 -16.72
C GLN A 96 26.60 3.41 -16.45
N THR A 97 26.57 2.10 -16.49
CA THR A 97 25.38 1.30 -16.23
C THR A 97 25.65 0.29 -15.13
N GLY A 98 24.65 0.01 -14.33
CA GLY A 98 24.71 -1.00 -13.28
C GLY A 98 23.41 -1.75 -13.21
N LYS A 99 23.49 -3.06 -12.96
CA LYS A 99 22.33 -3.93 -12.72
C LYS A 99 22.49 -4.64 -11.41
N TYR A 100 21.45 -4.65 -10.60
CA TYR A 100 21.46 -5.35 -9.34
C TYR A 100 20.05 -5.73 -8.90
N ASN A 101 19.97 -6.69 -8.00
CA ASN A 101 18.71 -7.14 -7.43
C ASN A 101 18.76 -6.96 -5.93
N THR A 102 17.64 -6.56 -5.33
CA THR A 102 17.44 -6.47 -3.89
C THR A 102 16.17 -7.20 -3.49
N PHE A 103 16.12 -7.56 -2.23
CA PHE A 103 14.99 -8.26 -1.63
C PHE A 103 14.48 -7.44 -0.45
N GLY A 104 13.15 -7.33 -0.33
CA GLY A 104 12.51 -6.60 0.76
C GLY A 104 11.55 -7.48 1.53
N LEU A 105 11.47 -7.25 2.83
CA LEU A 105 10.50 -7.87 3.74
C LEU A 105 9.76 -6.78 4.50
N GLY A 106 8.45 -6.91 4.60
CA GLY A 106 7.60 -5.97 5.31
C GLY A 106 6.63 -6.65 6.24
N ALA A 107 6.30 -5.96 7.32
CA ALA A 107 5.21 -6.30 8.22
C ALA A 107 4.46 -5.03 8.61
N SER A 108 3.14 -5.09 8.62
CA SER A 108 2.29 -3.98 9.05
C SER A 108 1.15 -4.50 9.90
N ILE A 109 0.86 -3.80 10.98
CA ILE A 109 -0.33 -4.01 11.79
C ILE A 109 -1.13 -2.71 11.84
N GLU A 110 -2.43 -2.83 11.61
CA GLU A 110 -3.39 -1.73 11.78
C GLU A 110 -4.48 -2.16 12.74
N ILE A 111 -4.89 -1.26 13.61
CA ILE A 111 -6.04 -1.42 14.49
C ILE A 111 -6.95 -0.21 14.34
N GLY A 112 -8.24 -0.46 14.40
CA GLY A 112 -9.22 0.61 14.33
C GLY A 112 -10.55 0.22 14.98
N LYS A 113 -11.40 1.21 15.10
CA LYS A 113 -12.77 1.02 15.57
C LYS A 113 -13.72 1.91 14.82
N GLN A 114 -14.73 1.32 14.22
CA GLN A 114 -15.82 2.04 13.59
C GLN A 114 -16.91 2.37 14.61
N PHE A 115 -17.15 3.65 14.83
CA PHE A 115 -18.29 4.16 15.60
C PHE A 115 -19.39 4.56 14.62
N SER A 116 -20.47 3.82 14.63
CA SER A 116 -21.61 4.01 13.72
C SER A 116 -22.73 4.80 14.38
N PHE A 117 -23.24 5.78 13.66
CA PHE A 117 -24.34 6.63 14.10
C PHE A 117 -25.52 6.45 13.15
N GLU A 118 -26.56 5.77 13.60
CA GLU A 118 -27.83 5.72 12.87
C GLU A 118 -28.64 6.97 13.17
N ASN A 119 -28.83 7.80 12.17
CA ASN A 119 -29.65 8.99 12.30
C ASN A 119 -30.94 8.81 11.51
N ARG A 120 -32.01 8.35 12.19
CA ARG A 120 -33.31 8.15 11.60
C ARG A 120 -33.99 9.49 11.29
N ASP A 121 -33.65 10.57 12.00
CA ASP A 121 -34.31 11.90 11.88
C ASP A 121 -33.83 12.69 10.67
N LEU A 122 -32.80 12.24 9.95
CA LEU A 122 -32.31 12.86 8.72
C LEU A 122 -32.72 12.07 7.45
N SER A 123 -33.79 11.29 7.54
CA SER A 123 -34.33 10.58 6.39
C SER A 123 -35.09 11.58 5.47
N TRP A 124 -34.65 11.68 4.22
CA TRP A 124 -35.37 12.35 3.16
C TRP A 124 -36.18 11.32 2.37
N GLY A 125 -37.45 11.16 2.70
CA GLY A 125 -38.33 10.17 2.08
C GLY A 125 -37.82 8.73 2.37
N PRO A 126 -37.68 7.87 1.34
CA PRO A 126 -37.24 6.47 1.52
C PRO A 126 -35.75 6.28 1.74
N TRP A 127 -34.97 7.34 1.94
CA TRP A 127 -33.52 7.27 2.14
C TRP A 127 -33.16 7.27 3.62
N TYR A 128 -32.38 6.26 4.05
CA TYR A 128 -31.79 6.17 5.39
C TYR A 128 -30.31 6.49 5.31
N ARG A 129 -29.83 7.34 6.20
CA ARG A 129 -28.44 7.74 6.29
C ARG A 129 -27.75 7.02 7.45
N HIS A 130 -26.67 6.35 7.15
CA HIS A 130 -25.75 5.76 8.11
C HIS A 130 -24.41 6.48 8.03
N THR A 131 -23.98 7.09 9.13
CA THR A 131 -22.71 7.82 9.23
C THR A 131 -21.81 7.12 10.24
N TRP A 132 -20.50 7.08 9.97
CA TRP A 132 -19.54 6.52 10.90
C TRP A 132 -18.28 7.37 10.98
N ILE A 133 -17.56 7.22 12.10
CA ILE A 133 -16.24 7.75 12.35
C ILE A 133 -15.36 6.57 12.75
N GLU A 134 -14.18 6.48 12.16
CA GLU A 134 -13.27 5.35 12.36
C GLU A 134 -11.85 5.85 12.60
N PRO A 135 -11.43 6.01 13.86
CA PRO A 135 -10.04 6.21 14.21
C PRO A 135 -9.22 4.95 13.94
N GLN A 136 -8.02 5.16 13.41
CA GLN A 136 -7.09 4.10 12.99
C GLN A 136 -5.68 4.39 13.49
N LEU A 137 -4.97 3.34 13.88
CA LEU A 137 -3.54 3.37 14.17
C LEU A 137 -2.84 2.26 13.41
N GLN A 138 -1.74 2.59 12.73
CA GLN A 138 -0.95 1.64 11.95
C GLN A 138 0.52 1.76 12.33
N LEU A 139 1.19 0.61 12.43
CA LEU A 139 2.63 0.49 12.53
C LEU A 139 3.13 -0.42 11.41
N SER A 140 4.10 0.06 10.63
CA SER A 140 4.66 -0.68 9.51
C SER A 140 6.17 -0.68 9.61
N TYR A 141 6.78 -1.85 9.45
CA TYR A 141 8.21 -2.05 9.34
C TYR A 141 8.54 -2.65 7.98
N TYR A 142 9.59 -2.14 7.35
CA TYR A 142 10.06 -2.65 6.07
C TYR A 142 11.59 -2.69 6.07
N TRP A 143 12.14 -3.84 5.72
CA TRP A 143 13.58 -4.06 5.56
C TRP A 143 13.91 -4.33 4.11
N LEU A 144 15.00 -3.73 3.61
CA LEU A 144 15.52 -3.88 2.25
C LEU A 144 16.96 -4.38 2.29
N SER A 145 17.24 -5.47 1.58
CA SER A 145 18.59 -6.02 1.50
C SER A 145 19.51 -5.10 0.71
N GLY A 146 20.72 -4.94 1.20
CA GLY A 146 21.79 -4.29 0.46
C GLY A 146 22.35 -5.15 -0.67
N LYS A 147 23.19 -4.55 -1.50
CA LYS A 147 23.85 -5.25 -2.61
C LYS A 147 25.19 -4.61 -2.96
N LYS A 148 26.17 -5.46 -3.28
CA LYS A 148 27.42 -5.05 -3.90
C LYS A 148 27.38 -5.33 -5.39
N TYR A 149 27.62 -4.32 -6.22
CA TYR A 149 27.66 -4.49 -7.67
C TYR A 149 28.78 -3.63 -8.31
N LYS A 150 29.08 -3.89 -9.58
CA LYS A 150 30.09 -3.15 -10.34
C LYS A 150 29.41 -2.37 -11.46
N LEU A 151 29.87 -1.16 -11.71
CA LEU A 151 29.49 -0.36 -12.88
C LEU A 151 30.27 -0.81 -14.10
N SER A 152 29.65 -0.71 -15.30
CA SER A 152 30.16 -1.24 -16.55
C SER A 152 31.47 -0.61 -17.02
N ASN A 153 31.73 0.66 -16.70
CA ASN A 153 32.97 1.35 -17.08
C ASN A 153 33.84 1.67 -15.86
N LYS A 154 35.12 1.33 -15.94
CA LYS A 154 36.17 1.48 -14.89
C LYS A 154 36.03 0.57 -13.67
N GLY A 155 35.12 -0.42 -13.65
CA GLY A 155 35.04 -1.42 -12.57
C GLY A 155 34.73 -0.83 -11.19
N LEU A 156 34.12 0.34 -11.13
CA LEU A 156 33.78 1.03 -9.89
C LEU A 156 32.82 0.13 -9.08
N LYS A 157 33.21 -0.23 -7.88
CA LYS A 157 32.41 -1.06 -6.99
C LYS A 157 31.45 -0.14 -6.21
N VAL A 158 30.17 -0.45 -6.27
CA VAL A 158 29.13 0.20 -5.47
C VAL A 158 28.70 -0.78 -4.39
N ASN A 159 28.63 -0.30 -3.16
CA ASN A 159 28.14 -1.05 -2.02
C ASN A 159 26.91 -0.34 -1.46
N ILE A 160 25.75 -0.94 -1.64
CA ILE A 160 24.49 -0.51 -1.01
C ILE A 160 24.38 -1.32 0.27
N LYS A 161 24.22 -0.66 1.40
CA LYS A 161 23.96 -1.32 2.68
C LYS A 161 22.50 -1.73 2.77
N ASP A 162 22.20 -2.63 3.69
CA ASP A 162 20.83 -2.91 4.11
C ASP A 162 20.22 -1.61 4.65
N ASP A 163 18.93 -1.45 4.44
CA ASP A 163 18.16 -0.30 4.89
C ASP A 163 16.84 -0.77 5.51
N ASP A 164 16.37 -0.06 6.51
CA ASP A 164 15.11 -0.36 7.16
C ASP A 164 14.31 0.92 7.46
N SER A 165 13.02 0.76 7.56
CA SER A 165 12.08 1.85 7.82
C SER A 165 11.00 1.39 8.78
N LEU A 166 10.75 2.20 9.80
CA LEU A 166 9.62 2.05 10.73
C LEU A 166 8.73 3.28 10.61
N ILE A 167 7.46 3.06 10.29
CA ILE A 167 6.48 4.13 10.06
C ILE A 167 5.27 3.89 10.95
N GLY A 168 4.95 4.88 11.79
CA GLY A 168 3.69 4.96 12.52
C GLY A 168 2.72 5.91 11.80
N ARG A 169 1.46 5.55 11.73
CA ARG A 169 0.37 6.39 11.20
C ARG A 169 -0.79 6.43 12.18
N ALA A 170 -1.42 7.59 12.29
CA ALA A 170 -2.72 7.77 12.93
C ALA A 170 -3.67 8.38 11.90
N GLY A 171 -4.85 7.83 11.77
CA GLY A 171 -5.85 8.22 10.80
C GLY A 171 -7.23 8.38 11.42
N LEU A 172 -8.08 9.11 10.73
CA LEU A 172 -9.50 9.24 11.01
C LEU A 172 -10.27 9.15 9.70
N VAL A 173 -11.11 8.14 9.55
CA VAL A 173 -12.03 8.02 8.43
C VAL A 173 -13.40 8.51 8.89
N ILE A 174 -14.05 9.34 8.07
CA ILE A 174 -15.43 9.75 8.25
C ILE A 174 -16.17 9.35 6.99
N GLY A 175 -17.20 8.54 7.14
CA GLY A 175 -17.97 8.05 6.01
C GLY A 175 -19.46 8.18 6.22
N THR A 176 -20.20 8.18 5.12
CA THR A 176 -21.65 8.17 5.14
C THR A 176 -22.21 7.31 4.01
N LYS A 177 -23.25 6.58 4.31
CA LYS A 177 -23.92 5.69 3.38
C LYS A 177 -25.40 6.01 3.37
N TRP A 178 -25.99 6.16 2.21
CA TRP A 178 -27.42 6.32 2.01
C TRP A 178 -27.99 5.03 1.46
N ASN A 179 -28.99 4.47 2.16
CA ASN A 179 -29.74 3.31 1.71
C ASN A 179 -31.11 3.76 1.24
N TYR A 180 -31.57 3.25 0.10
CA TYR A 180 -32.89 3.51 -0.44
C TYR A 180 -33.86 2.37 -0.08
N GLY A 181 -34.95 2.71 0.62
CA GLY A 181 -36.05 1.78 0.88
C GLY A 181 -35.88 0.83 2.06
N GLU A 182 -36.81 0.83 2.98
CA GLU A 182 -37.08 -0.30 3.85
C GLU A 182 -38.13 -1.19 3.15
N ASN A 183 -37.70 -2.12 2.33
CA ASN A 183 -38.55 -3.22 1.98
C ASN A 183 -37.91 -4.53 2.47
N TYR A 184 -38.46 -5.05 3.54
CA TYR A 184 -38.32 -6.44 3.94
C TYR A 184 -38.67 -7.30 2.72
N GLY A 185 -37.64 -7.82 2.04
CA GLY A 185 -37.80 -8.83 1.01
C GLY A 185 -37.40 -8.51 -0.42
N SER A 186 -36.94 -7.31 -0.77
CA SER A 186 -36.45 -7.06 -2.14
C SER A 186 -34.94 -7.00 -2.23
N ILE A 187 -34.41 -7.66 -3.26
CA ILE A 187 -32.98 -7.85 -3.56
C ILE A 187 -32.31 -6.54 -4.07
N ASP A 188 -33.05 -5.46 -4.24
CA ASP A 188 -32.58 -4.24 -4.88
C ASP A 188 -32.18 -3.18 -3.82
N LYS A 189 -31.01 -3.40 -3.18
CA LYS A 189 -30.42 -2.43 -2.26
C LYS A 189 -29.54 -1.44 -3.03
N ARG A 190 -30.12 -0.30 -3.40
CA ARG A 190 -29.35 0.83 -3.93
C ARG A 190 -28.68 1.57 -2.79
N PHE A 191 -27.38 1.80 -2.88
CA PHE A 191 -26.65 2.60 -1.88
C PHE A 191 -25.64 3.53 -2.56
N VAL A 192 -25.38 4.65 -1.93
CA VAL A 192 -24.29 5.58 -2.27
C VAL A 192 -23.41 5.71 -1.04
N GLN A 193 -22.12 5.56 -1.22
CA GLN A 193 -21.13 5.63 -0.16
C GLN A 193 -20.09 6.70 -0.51
N ALA A 194 -19.76 7.55 0.47
CA ALA A 194 -18.70 8.54 0.38
C ALA A 194 -17.76 8.43 1.59
N TYR A 195 -16.47 8.65 1.35
CA TYR A 195 -15.40 8.63 2.35
C TYR A 195 -14.73 10.00 2.44
#